data_1e1dcf49cc8d4d6f3e038d5a375e0e52
#
_entry.id   1e1dcf49cc8d4d6f3e038d5a375e0e52
#
_cell.length_a   1.000
_cell.length_b   1.000
_cell.length_c   1.000
_cell.angle_alpha   90.00
_cell.angle_beta   90.00
_cell.angle_gamma   90.00
#
_symmetry.space_group_name_H-M   'P 1'
#
loop_
_entity.id
_entity.type
_entity.pdbx_description
1 polymer ?
#
loop_
_entity_poly.entity_id
_entity_poly.type
_entity_poly.pdbx_seq_one_letter_code
_entity_poly.pdbx_strand_id
1 'polypeptide(L)'
;PSEVGLPEVVEKKTQSVQTDAEKAEYNAFVRRKVFGNRLIWTLGLANFFVYVVRFAALDWGPTMLTESKGLTLAMATTLCIVFEFIGGNIGMVFWGWLTDKFFKSKAHQTCVLCMAGAAASVAVFWAIPEGTAWWIQILPFTFIGFFVYGPQALLGISAANQATNRAAATANGILGIFGYASTLISGVGFGYVAQHYGWNGAYLTILIMSLLGVVTLLTMWNAPANGYDD
;
A
#
# COMPACT_ATOMS: atom_id res chain seq x y z
N PRO A 1 -27.41 -23.34 -18.64
CA PRO A 1 -27.58 -21.93 -18.95
C PRO A 1 -28.74 -21.68 -19.92
N SER A 2 -28.88 -22.48 -20.98
CA SER A 2 -29.95 -22.36 -21.97
C SER A 2 -31.35 -22.49 -21.39
N GLU A 3 -31.56 -23.31 -20.36
CA GLU A 3 -32.86 -23.54 -19.69
C GLU A 3 -33.34 -22.31 -18.92
N VAL A 4 -32.44 -21.35 -18.58
CA VAL A 4 -32.76 -20.09 -17.89
C VAL A 4 -32.56 -18.86 -18.78
N GLY A 5 -32.47 -19.08 -20.11
CA GLY A 5 -32.34 -17.97 -21.08
C GLY A 5 -31.00 -17.20 -21.04
N LEU A 6 -29.99 -17.76 -20.38
CA LEU A 6 -28.65 -17.20 -20.41
C LEU A 6 -27.88 -17.73 -21.62
N PRO A 7 -27.05 -16.92 -22.29
CA PRO A 7 -26.20 -17.41 -23.35
C PRO A 7 -25.30 -18.54 -22.81
N GLU A 8 -25.10 -19.58 -23.61
CA GLU A 8 -24.16 -20.63 -23.26
C GLU A 8 -22.82 -20.01 -22.92
N VAL A 9 -22.29 -20.36 -21.76
CA VAL A 9 -20.91 -20.01 -21.41
C VAL A 9 -20.06 -20.71 -22.48
N VAL A 10 -19.58 -19.94 -23.44
CA VAL A 10 -18.60 -20.45 -24.40
C VAL A 10 -17.48 -21.04 -23.55
N GLU A 11 -17.37 -22.38 -23.58
CA GLU A 11 -16.24 -23.04 -22.94
C GLU A 11 -15.00 -22.28 -23.42
N LYS A 12 -14.28 -21.64 -22.47
CA LYS A 12 -13.00 -21.04 -22.78
C LYS A 12 -12.25 -22.12 -23.55
N LYS A 13 -12.02 -21.88 -24.85
CA LYS A 13 -11.18 -22.75 -25.68
C LYS A 13 -10.10 -23.29 -24.79
N THR A 14 -10.09 -24.59 -24.59
CA THR A 14 -9.05 -25.37 -23.92
C THR A 14 -7.76 -24.64 -24.17
N GLN A 15 -7.06 -24.22 -23.12
CA GLN A 15 -5.84 -23.41 -23.24
C GLN A 15 -5.03 -24.05 -24.38
N SER A 16 -5.03 -23.42 -25.54
CA SER A 16 -4.20 -23.86 -26.66
C SER A 16 -2.80 -23.91 -26.09
N VAL A 17 -2.19 -25.09 -26.13
CA VAL A 17 -0.80 -25.26 -25.66
C VAL A 17 -0.01 -24.18 -26.38
N GLN A 18 0.39 -23.15 -25.65
CA GLN A 18 1.14 -22.03 -26.21
C GLN A 18 2.36 -22.64 -26.90
N THR A 19 2.56 -22.30 -28.15
CA THR A 19 3.74 -22.72 -28.89
C THR A 19 4.99 -22.18 -28.19
N ASP A 20 6.10 -22.88 -28.31
CA ASP A 20 7.35 -22.44 -27.67
C ASP A 20 7.77 -21.05 -28.16
N ALA A 21 7.43 -20.69 -29.39
CA ALA A 21 7.62 -19.35 -29.94
C ALA A 21 6.76 -18.29 -29.22
N GLU A 22 5.49 -18.56 -28.92
CA GLU A 22 4.62 -17.64 -28.19
C GLU A 22 5.07 -17.45 -26.74
N LYS A 23 5.57 -18.51 -26.10
CA LYS A 23 6.17 -18.44 -24.76
C LYS A 23 7.43 -17.58 -24.76
N ALA A 24 8.30 -17.77 -25.77
CA ALA A 24 9.52 -16.98 -25.89
C ALA A 24 9.21 -15.49 -26.11
N GLU A 25 8.23 -15.17 -26.95
CA GLU A 25 7.77 -13.80 -27.19
C GLU A 25 7.20 -13.18 -25.90
N TYR A 26 6.34 -13.90 -25.18
CA TYR A 26 5.78 -13.46 -23.91
C TYR A 26 6.88 -13.21 -22.86
N ASN A 27 7.84 -14.11 -22.73
CA ASN A 27 8.95 -13.94 -21.80
C ASN A 27 9.83 -12.74 -22.16
N ALA A 28 10.08 -12.50 -23.44
CA ALA A 28 10.81 -11.31 -23.90
C ALA A 28 10.03 -10.02 -23.59
N PHE A 29 8.71 -10.03 -23.78
CA PHE A 29 7.82 -8.93 -23.42
C PHE A 29 7.86 -8.63 -21.92
N VAL A 30 7.68 -9.64 -21.06
CA VAL A 30 7.74 -9.50 -19.59
C VAL A 30 9.11 -8.98 -19.15
N ARG A 31 10.20 -9.52 -19.71
CA ARG A 31 11.54 -9.06 -19.40
C ARG A 31 11.73 -7.59 -19.70
N ARG A 32 11.20 -7.10 -20.83
CA ARG A 32 11.34 -5.70 -21.24
C ARG A 32 10.40 -4.78 -20.45
N LYS A 33 9.10 -5.11 -20.40
CA LYS A 33 8.05 -4.21 -19.84
C LYS A 33 7.93 -4.28 -18.31
N VAL A 34 8.38 -5.37 -17.68
CA VAL A 34 8.31 -5.53 -16.22
C VAL A 34 9.70 -5.44 -15.59
N PHE A 35 10.57 -6.40 -15.88
CA PHE A 35 11.89 -6.46 -15.23
C PHE A 35 12.84 -5.33 -15.68
N GLY A 36 12.74 -4.88 -16.93
CA GLY A 36 13.50 -3.75 -17.45
C GLY A 36 12.91 -2.38 -17.12
N ASN A 37 11.71 -2.31 -16.61
CA ASN A 37 11.02 -1.05 -16.32
C ASN A 37 11.38 -0.55 -14.90
N ARG A 38 12.17 0.51 -14.82
CA ARG A 38 12.57 1.12 -13.54
C ARG A 38 11.40 1.59 -12.70
N LEU A 39 10.28 2.01 -13.33
CA LEU A 39 9.10 2.49 -12.60
C LEU A 39 8.47 1.37 -11.77
N ILE A 40 8.45 0.12 -12.27
CA ILE A 40 7.91 -1.02 -11.52
C ILE A 40 8.76 -1.31 -10.27
N TRP A 41 10.07 -1.22 -10.36
CA TRP A 41 10.96 -1.38 -9.20
C TRP A 41 10.79 -0.25 -8.18
N THR A 42 10.64 0.99 -8.66
CA THR A 42 10.37 2.14 -7.77
C THR A 42 9.00 2.01 -7.09
N LEU A 43 7.96 1.55 -7.82
CA LEU A 43 6.66 1.25 -7.24
C LEU A 43 6.74 0.12 -6.22
N GLY A 44 7.53 -0.92 -6.49
CA GLY A 44 7.80 -2.01 -5.54
C GLY A 44 8.44 -1.49 -4.26
N LEU A 45 9.48 -0.66 -4.37
CA LEU A 45 10.14 -0.06 -3.21
C LEU A 45 9.21 0.88 -2.44
N ALA A 46 8.39 1.68 -3.12
CA ALA A 46 7.37 2.49 -2.47
C ALA A 46 6.34 1.62 -1.73
N ASN A 47 5.92 0.51 -2.36
CA ASN A 47 5.01 -0.45 -1.75
C ASN A 47 5.59 -1.08 -0.47
N PHE A 48 6.90 -1.36 -0.45
CA PHE A 48 7.59 -1.81 0.75
C PHE A 48 7.41 -0.81 1.91
N PHE A 49 7.65 0.48 1.70
CA PHE A 49 7.50 1.49 2.75
C PHE A 49 6.04 1.64 3.21
N VAL A 50 5.08 1.64 2.29
CA VAL A 50 3.64 1.66 2.61
C VAL A 50 3.27 0.49 3.53
N TYR A 51 3.73 -0.71 3.18
CA TYR A 51 3.44 -1.91 3.93
C TYR A 51 4.12 -1.97 5.30
N VAL A 52 5.35 -1.42 5.44
CA VAL A 52 5.99 -1.28 6.77
C VAL A 52 5.12 -0.42 7.69
N VAL A 53 4.65 0.74 7.21
CA VAL A 53 3.78 1.64 8.00
C VAL A 53 2.47 0.96 8.35
N ARG A 54 1.85 0.28 7.40
CA ARG A 54 0.59 -0.43 7.60
C ARG A 54 0.71 -1.54 8.64
N PHE A 55 1.67 -2.44 8.47
CA PHE A 55 1.86 -3.58 9.38
C PHE A 55 2.32 -3.14 10.77
N ALA A 56 3.16 -2.11 10.87
CA ALA A 56 3.51 -1.54 12.16
C ALA A 56 2.26 -1.05 12.92
N ALA A 57 1.31 -0.40 12.22
CA ALA A 57 0.08 0.08 12.84
C ALA A 57 -0.92 -1.04 13.15
N LEU A 58 -0.96 -2.12 12.35
CA LEU A 58 -1.90 -3.22 12.56
C LEU A 58 -1.38 -4.26 13.57
N ASP A 59 -0.16 -4.76 13.34
CA ASP A 59 0.37 -5.88 14.12
C ASP A 59 0.78 -5.43 15.54
N TRP A 60 1.35 -4.23 15.65
CA TRP A 60 1.78 -3.66 16.91
C TRP A 60 0.80 -2.65 17.50
N GLY A 61 -0.24 -2.27 16.74
CA GLY A 61 -1.22 -1.26 17.14
C GLY A 61 -1.81 -1.49 18.52
N PRO A 62 -2.38 -2.65 18.84
CA PRO A 62 -2.95 -2.90 20.16
C PRO A 62 -1.93 -2.73 21.28
N THR A 63 -0.72 -3.31 21.15
CA THR A 63 0.35 -3.21 22.16
C THR A 63 0.88 -1.78 22.26
N MET A 64 1.15 -1.14 21.10
CA MET A 64 1.61 0.24 21.05
C MET A 64 0.63 1.21 21.72
N LEU A 65 -0.67 1.06 21.47
CA LEU A 65 -1.72 1.91 22.03
C LEU A 65 -1.91 1.67 23.54
N THR A 66 -1.80 0.44 24.00
CA THR A 66 -1.91 0.14 25.44
C THR A 66 -0.68 0.64 26.21
N GLU A 67 0.52 0.40 25.71
CA GLU A 67 1.75 0.71 26.43
C GLU A 67 2.22 2.16 26.28
N SER A 68 1.97 2.80 25.11
CA SER A 68 2.43 4.18 24.89
C SER A 68 1.37 5.25 25.12
N LYS A 69 0.09 4.87 25.14
CA LYS A 69 -1.02 5.82 25.29
C LYS A 69 -1.90 5.53 26.50
N GLY A 70 -1.64 4.44 27.24
CA GLY A 70 -2.38 4.07 28.43
C GLY A 70 -3.82 3.60 28.15
N LEU A 71 -4.13 3.16 26.93
CA LEU A 71 -5.45 2.68 26.58
C LEU A 71 -5.68 1.26 27.09
N THR A 72 -6.94 0.94 27.39
CA THR A 72 -7.30 -0.47 27.65
C THR A 72 -7.20 -1.27 26.34
N LEU A 73 -6.94 -2.58 26.44
CA LEU A 73 -6.86 -3.46 25.27
C LEU A 73 -8.12 -3.37 24.38
N ALA A 74 -9.30 -3.28 24.98
CA ALA A 74 -10.56 -3.13 24.25
C ALA A 74 -10.60 -1.83 23.43
N MET A 75 -10.20 -0.71 24.02
CA MET A 75 -10.12 0.58 23.32
C MET A 75 -9.06 0.55 22.20
N ALA A 76 -7.88 0.01 22.49
CA ALA A 76 -6.80 -0.12 21.51
C ALA A 76 -7.22 -0.97 20.29
N THR A 77 -7.85 -2.11 20.54
CA THR A 77 -8.37 -2.97 19.47
C THR A 77 -9.48 -2.26 18.67
N THR A 78 -10.38 -1.51 19.35
CA THR A 78 -11.41 -0.72 18.66
C THR A 78 -10.78 0.33 17.75
N LEU A 79 -9.73 1.03 18.18
CA LEU A 79 -9.02 1.99 17.33
C LEU A 79 -8.40 1.32 16.11
N CYS A 80 -7.82 0.12 16.26
CA CYS A 80 -7.27 -0.65 15.13
C CYS A 80 -8.37 -1.06 14.13
N ILE A 81 -9.55 -1.46 14.62
CA ILE A 81 -10.70 -1.76 13.77
C ILE A 81 -11.16 -0.51 13.00
N VAL A 82 -11.27 0.64 13.66
CA VAL A 82 -11.64 1.91 13.03
C VAL A 82 -10.59 2.35 12.01
N PHE A 83 -9.32 2.21 12.33
CA PHE A 83 -8.20 2.44 11.40
C PHE A 83 -8.36 1.63 10.12
N GLU A 84 -8.66 0.33 10.23
CA GLU A 84 -8.74 -0.56 9.08
C GLU A 84 -10.06 -0.39 8.30
N PHE A 85 -11.20 -0.47 9.01
CA PHE A 85 -12.51 -0.48 8.34
C PHE A 85 -12.98 0.90 7.91
N ILE A 86 -12.85 1.91 8.75
CA ILE A 86 -13.31 3.27 8.42
C ILE A 86 -12.21 4.01 7.65
N GLY A 87 -11.01 4.12 8.24
CA GLY A 87 -9.89 4.79 7.59
C GLY A 87 -9.54 4.11 6.28
N GLY A 88 -9.33 2.79 6.29
CA GLY A 88 -8.90 2.03 5.14
C GLY A 88 -9.90 2.02 3.99
N ASN A 89 -11.15 1.63 4.21
CA ASN A 89 -12.13 1.52 3.12
C ASN A 89 -12.50 2.90 2.55
N ILE A 90 -12.75 3.90 3.41
CA ILE A 90 -13.03 5.26 2.94
C ILE A 90 -11.81 5.83 2.22
N GLY A 91 -10.60 5.60 2.75
CA GLY A 91 -9.36 6.05 2.13
C GLY A 91 -9.17 5.49 0.72
N MET A 92 -9.32 4.17 0.51
CA MET A 92 -9.17 3.55 -0.81
C MET A 92 -10.12 4.17 -1.85
N VAL A 93 -11.41 4.31 -1.50
CA VAL A 93 -12.42 4.86 -2.41
C VAL A 93 -12.15 6.35 -2.70
N PHE A 94 -11.88 7.13 -1.66
CA PHE A 94 -11.63 8.57 -1.79
C PHE A 94 -10.38 8.86 -2.63
N TRP A 95 -9.27 8.19 -2.34
CA TRP A 95 -8.01 8.41 -3.07
C TRP A 95 -8.06 7.88 -4.49
N GLY A 96 -8.80 6.81 -4.76
CA GLY A 96 -9.08 6.34 -6.12
C GLY A 96 -9.84 7.40 -6.91
N TRP A 97 -10.96 7.88 -6.40
CA TRP A 97 -11.76 8.94 -7.03
C TRP A 97 -10.95 10.24 -7.23
N LEU A 98 -10.14 10.65 -6.24
CA LEU A 98 -9.31 11.84 -6.33
C LEU A 98 -8.24 11.71 -7.43
N THR A 99 -7.65 10.52 -7.57
CA THR A 99 -6.65 10.21 -8.59
C THR A 99 -7.22 10.41 -10.00
N ASP A 100 -8.40 9.88 -10.24
CA ASP A 100 -9.03 9.98 -11.57
C ASP A 100 -9.47 11.41 -11.87
N LYS A 101 -10.04 12.10 -10.90
CA LYS A 101 -10.61 13.44 -11.10
C LYS A 101 -9.55 14.54 -11.22
N PHE A 102 -8.50 14.52 -10.40
CA PHE A 102 -7.54 15.63 -10.28
C PHE A 102 -6.16 15.30 -10.83
N PHE A 103 -5.74 14.05 -10.80
CA PHE A 103 -4.38 13.65 -11.21
C PHE A 103 -4.33 12.94 -12.57
N LYS A 104 -5.43 12.96 -13.33
CA LYS A 104 -5.50 12.32 -14.66
C LYS A 104 -4.98 10.87 -14.64
N SER A 105 -5.41 10.11 -13.62
CA SER A 105 -5.00 8.71 -13.35
C SER A 105 -3.50 8.51 -13.07
N LYS A 106 -2.76 9.58 -12.73
CA LYS A 106 -1.36 9.47 -12.26
C LYS A 106 -1.32 9.05 -10.78
N ALA A 107 -1.58 7.80 -10.52
CA ALA A 107 -1.70 7.24 -9.17
C ALA A 107 -0.47 7.49 -8.28
N HIS A 108 0.74 7.51 -8.86
CA HIS A 108 1.97 7.80 -8.11
C HIS A 108 2.00 9.18 -7.47
N GLN A 109 1.41 10.22 -8.13
CA GLN A 109 1.33 11.57 -7.56
C GLN A 109 0.38 11.62 -6.36
N THR A 110 -0.76 10.94 -6.45
CA THR A 110 -1.68 10.79 -5.32
C THR A 110 -1.02 10.06 -4.15
N CYS A 111 -0.23 9.01 -4.43
CA CYS A 111 0.50 8.27 -3.40
C CYS A 111 1.52 9.15 -2.65
N VAL A 112 2.14 10.15 -3.29
CA VAL A 112 3.00 11.13 -2.60
C VAL A 112 2.21 11.89 -1.54
N LEU A 113 1.03 12.42 -1.90
CA LEU A 113 0.17 13.14 -0.95
C LEU A 113 -0.30 12.23 0.19
N CYS A 114 -0.64 11.00 -0.14
CA CYS A 114 -1.06 10.01 0.85
C CYS A 114 0.06 9.72 1.85
N MET A 115 1.28 9.43 1.39
CA MET A 115 2.40 9.14 2.27
C MET A 115 2.82 10.35 3.10
N ALA A 116 2.75 11.57 2.54
CA ALA A 116 2.97 12.80 3.29
C ALA A 116 1.88 13.02 4.36
N GLY A 117 0.61 12.77 4.02
CA GLY A 117 -0.50 12.81 4.97
C GLY A 117 -0.37 11.75 6.07
N ALA A 118 0.08 10.54 5.73
CA ALA A 118 0.36 9.49 6.71
C ALA A 118 1.48 9.93 7.68
N ALA A 119 2.59 10.48 7.17
CA ALA A 119 3.69 11.00 8.00
C ALA A 119 3.20 12.11 8.94
N ALA A 120 2.41 13.06 8.43
CA ALA A 120 1.82 14.12 9.26
C ALA A 120 0.88 13.55 10.33
N SER A 121 0.03 12.59 9.98
CA SER A 121 -0.89 11.96 10.94
C SER A 121 -0.15 11.17 12.02
N VAL A 122 0.93 10.47 11.66
CA VAL A 122 1.82 9.79 12.62
C VAL A 122 2.47 10.79 13.55
N ALA A 123 2.99 11.90 13.03
CA ALA A 123 3.62 12.95 13.85
C ALA A 123 2.61 13.57 14.84
N VAL A 124 1.39 13.87 14.38
CA VAL A 124 0.31 14.39 15.24
C VAL A 124 -0.05 13.35 16.31
N PHE A 125 -0.23 12.08 15.92
CA PHE A 125 -0.58 11.03 16.86
C PHE A 125 0.53 10.79 17.91
N TRP A 126 1.79 10.82 17.48
CA TRP A 126 2.94 10.70 18.38
C TRP A 126 2.97 11.83 19.42
N ALA A 127 2.68 13.06 19.01
CA ALA A 127 2.67 14.25 19.87
C ALA A 127 1.56 14.23 20.94
N ILE A 128 0.53 13.37 20.83
CA ILE A 128 -0.53 13.26 21.83
C ILE A 128 0.03 12.62 23.10
N PRO A 129 -0.09 13.29 24.29
CA PRO A 129 0.39 12.76 25.57
C PRO A 129 -0.31 11.44 25.97
N GLU A 130 0.39 10.64 26.76
CA GLU A 130 -0.20 9.49 27.45
C GLU A 130 -1.35 9.92 28.37
N GLY A 131 -2.37 9.08 28.50
CA GLY A 131 -3.56 9.37 29.32
C GLY A 131 -4.55 10.34 28.68
N THR A 132 -4.31 10.82 27.45
CA THR A 132 -5.29 11.60 26.71
C THR A 132 -6.52 10.76 26.41
N ALA A 133 -7.72 11.36 26.46
CA ALA A 133 -8.97 10.67 26.23
C ALA A 133 -8.97 9.95 24.86
N TRP A 134 -9.44 8.70 24.84
CA TRP A 134 -9.38 7.82 23.66
C TRP A 134 -10.08 8.41 22.41
N TRP A 135 -11.12 9.19 22.59
CA TRP A 135 -11.86 9.83 21.49
C TRP A 135 -11.03 10.94 20.79
N ILE A 136 -10.04 11.54 21.44
CA ILE A 136 -9.09 12.48 20.81
C ILE A 136 -8.08 11.70 19.97
N GLN A 137 -7.72 10.51 20.40
CA GLN A 137 -6.72 9.67 19.74
C GLN A 137 -7.28 8.97 18.49
N ILE A 138 -8.60 8.70 18.44
CA ILE A 138 -9.24 7.95 17.35
C ILE A 138 -9.08 8.65 16.01
N LEU A 139 -9.25 9.98 15.97
CA LEU A 139 -9.23 10.75 14.72
C LEU A 139 -7.86 10.68 14.02
N PRO A 140 -6.74 11.09 14.62
CA PRO A 140 -5.44 11.03 13.96
C PRO A 140 -5.00 9.59 13.65
N PHE A 141 -5.35 8.61 14.49
CA PHE A 141 -5.06 7.21 14.23
C PHE A 141 -5.85 6.68 13.02
N THR A 142 -7.12 7.04 12.89
CA THR A 142 -7.94 6.73 11.71
C THR A 142 -7.40 7.38 10.44
N PHE A 143 -6.90 8.63 10.54
CA PHE A 143 -6.26 9.31 9.41
C PHE A 143 -4.99 8.61 8.93
N ILE A 144 -4.21 7.97 9.81
CA ILE A 144 -3.08 7.14 9.37
C ILE A 144 -3.61 6.04 8.43
N GLY A 145 -4.68 5.33 8.81
CA GLY A 145 -5.31 4.34 7.95
C GLY A 145 -5.81 4.92 6.64
N PHE A 146 -6.56 6.03 6.70
CA PHE A 146 -7.08 6.73 5.53
C PHE A 146 -5.99 7.06 4.50
N PHE A 147 -4.82 7.50 4.94
CA PHE A 147 -3.71 7.85 4.07
C PHE A 147 -2.88 6.64 3.62
N VAL A 148 -2.75 5.59 4.42
CA VAL A 148 -1.94 4.41 4.08
C VAL A 148 -2.64 3.48 3.09
N TYR A 149 -3.95 3.31 3.21
CA TYR A 149 -4.70 2.39 2.34
C TYR A 149 -4.91 2.91 0.92
N GLY A 150 -4.87 4.25 0.70
CA GLY A 150 -4.86 4.84 -0.64
C GLY A 150 -3.71 4.32 -1.50
N PRO A 151 -2.45 4.53 -1.10
CA PRO A 151 -1.29 3.98 -1.81
C PRO A 151 -1.31 2.47 -1.97
N GLN A 152 -1.78 1.72 -0.99
CA GLN A 152 -1.87 0.26 -1.06
C GLN A 152 -2.69 -0.19 -2.28
N ALA A 153 -3.82 0.44 -2.57
CA ALA A 153 -4.63 0.14 -3.74
C ALA A 153 -4.01 0.72 -5.03
N LEU A 154 -3.59 1.98 -4.98
CA LEU A 154 -3.14 2.73 -6.15
C LEU A 154 -1.81 2.27 -6.72
N LEU A 155 -0.87 1.79 -5.90
CA LEU A 155 0.42 1.28 -6.38
C LEU A 155 0.24 0.01 -7.22
N GLY A 156 -0.64 -0.91 -6.82
CA GLY A 156 -0.97 -2.09 -7.61
C GLY A 156 -1.59 -1.74 -8.97
N ILE A 157 -2.52 -0.78 -8.99
CA ILE A 157 -3.14 -0.27 -10.22
C ILE A 157 -2.07 0.39 -11.11
N SER A 158 -1.18 1.22 -10.52
CA SER A 158 -0.11 1.87 -11.25
C SER A 158 0.85 0.86 -11.89
N ALA A 159 1.23 -0.17 -11.17
CA ALA A 159 2.10 -1.22 -11.70
C ALA A 159 1.44 -2.02 -12.82
N ALA A 160 0.16 -2.35 -12.67
CA ALA A 160 -0.61 -3.02 -13.72
C ALA A 160 -0.69 -2.16 -14.98
N ASN A 161 -0.94 -0.85 -14.84
CA ASN A 161 -0.99 0.08 -15.96
C ASN A 161 0.37 0.25 -16.65
N GLN A 162 1.48 0.29 -15.90
CA GLN A 162 2.83 0.36 -16.47
C GLN A 162 3.23 -0.91 -17.24
N ALA A 163 2.80 -2.07 -16.76
CA ALA A 163 3.09 -3.37 -17.38
C ALA A 163 2.16 -3.74 -18.54
N THR A 164 1.10 -2.97 -18.74
CA THR A 164 -0.04 -3.27 -19.61
C THR A 164 -0.83 -4.52 -19.19
N ASN A 165 -2.01 -4.74 -19.76
CA ASN A 165 -2.87 -5.87 -19.40
C ASN A 165 -2.18 -7.24 -19.56
N ARG A 166 -1.24 -7.36 -20.51
CA ARG A 166 -0.56 -8.63 -20.83
C ARG A 166 0.39 -9.10 -19.71
N ALA A 167 0.97 -8.17 -18.93
CA ALA A 167 1.94 -8.50 -17.88
C ALA A 167 1.56 -7.94 -16.48
N ALA A 168 0.34 -7.44 -16.30
CA ALA A 168 -0.14 -6.82 -15.06
C ALA A 168 0.03 -7.74 -13.84
N ALA A 169 -0.27 -9.03 -13.98
CA ALA A 169 -0.12 -10.00 -12.90
C ALA A 169 1.34 -10.14 -12.44
N THR A 170 2.29 -10.16 -13.39
CA THR A 170 3.73 -10.27 -13.07
C THR A 170 4.22 -9.01 -12.37
N ALA A 171 3.79 -7.82 -12.80
CA ALA A 171 4.14 -6.56 -12.15
C ALA A 171 3.61 -6.50 -10.72
N ASN A 172 2.35 -6.88 -10.50
CA ASN A 172 1.78 -6.98 -9.15
C ASN A 172 2.48 -8.05 -8.29
N GLY A 173 2.96 -9.13 -8.89
CA GLY A 173 3.79 -10.13 -8.21
C GLY A 173 5.08 -9.53 -7.65
N ILE A 174 5.76 -8.66 -8.41
CA ILE A 174 6.94 -7.93 -7.91
C ILE A 174 6.57 -7.04 -6.73
N LEU A 175 5.49 -6.25 -6.84
CA LEU A 175 5.02 -5.43 -5.72
C LEU A 175 4.68 -6.27 -4.49
N GLY A 176 4.10 -7.46 -4.70
CA GLY A 176 3.83 -8.42 -3.63
C GLY A 176 5.10 -8.88 -2.91
N ILE A 177 6.18 -9.17 -3.64
CA ILE A 177 7.46 -9.54 -3.03
C ILE A 177 7.96 -8.42 -2.10
N PHE A 178 7.95 -7.16 -2.56
CA PHE A 178 8.33 -6.02 -1.74
C PHE A 178 7.39 -5.82 -0.54
N GLY A 179 6.07 -5.96 -0.75
CA GLY A 179 5.08 -5.86 0.31
C GLY A 179 5.28 -6.92 1.39
N TYR A 180 5.47 -8.18 1.02
CA TYR A 180 5.73 -9.24 2.00
C TYR A 180 7.12 -9.18 2.63
N ALA A 181 8.15 -8.73 1.90
CA ALA A 181 9.45 -8.47 2.50
C ALA A 181 9.39 -7.43 3.63
N SER A 182 8.46 -6.49 3.56
CA SER A 182 8.26 -5.49 4.62
C SER A 182 7.83 -6.09 5.95
N THR A 183 7.17 -7.28 5.97
CA THR A 183 6.74 -7.94 7.21
C THR A 183 7.91 -8.37 8.10
N LEU A 184 9.07 -8.65 7.50
CA LEU A 184 10.29 -8.95 8.26
C LEU A 184 10.75 -7.73 9.06
N ILE A 185 10.67 -6.54 8.45
CA ILE A 185 11.08 -5.29 9.09
C ILE A 185 10.00 -4.83 10.09
N SER A 186 8.72 -4.89 9.73
CA SER A 186 7.64 -4.48 10.62
C SER A 186 7.42 -5.46 11.78
N GLY A 187 7.67 -6.75 11.59
CA GLY A 187 7.58 -7.73 12.67
C GLY A 187 8.79 -7.68 13.58
N VAL A 188 9.90 -8.28 13.15
CA VAL A 188 11.11 -8.44 13.99
C VAL A 188 11.83 -7.11 14.23
N GLY A 189 12.01 -6.30 13.17
CA GLY A 189 12.74 -5.03 13.27
C GLY A 189 12.02 -4.02 14.15
N PHE A 190 10.70 -3.87 13.99
CA PHE A 190 9.90 -2.94 14.79
C PHE A 190 9.85 -3.38 16.27
N GLY A 191 9.68 -4.70 16.53
CA GLY A 191 9.75 -5.24 17.89
C GLY A 191 11.09 -5.00 18.55
N TYR A 192 12.19 -5.17 17.83
CA TYR A 192 13.54 -4.85 18.33
C TYR A 192 13.67 -3.36 18.69
N VAL A 193 13.20 -2.47 17.83
CA VAL A 193 13.23 -1.02 18.10
C VAL A 193 12.38 -0.67 19.31
N ALA A 194 11.17 -1.22 19.41
CA ALA A 194 10.28 -0.97 20.56
C ALA A 194 10.90 -1.43 21.89
N GLN A 195 11.58 -2.58 21.89
CA GLN A 195 12.23 -3.12 23.09
C GLN A 195 13.48 -2.31 23.53
N HIS A 196 14.29 -1.83 22.60
CA HIS A 196 15.57 -1.19 22.93
C HIS A 196 15.49 0.34 22.98
N TYR A 197 14.62 0.96 22.19
CA TYR A 197 14.47 2.42 22.09
C TYR A 197 13.08 2.91 22.56
N GLY A 198 12.25 2.00 23.05
CA GLY A 198 10.89 2.30 23.48
C GLY A 198 9.95 2.70 22.35
N TRP A 199 8.72 3.07 22.70
CA TRP A 199 7.69 3.45 21.72
C TRP A 199 8.01 4.73 20.97
N ASN A 200 8.79 5.65 21.56
CA ASN A 200 9.26 6.82 20.83
C ASN A 200 10.15 6.44 19.63
N GLY A 201 11.02 5.46 19.77
CA GLY A 201 11.80 4.90 18.67
C GLY A 201 10.91 4.23 17.61
N ALA A 202 9.85 3.54 18.04
CA ALA A 202 8.88 2.92 17.17
C ALA A 202 8.12 3.97 16.32
N TYR A 203 7.59 5.04 16.92
CA TYR A 203 6.94 6.13 16.19
C TYR A 203 7.89 6.82 15.21
N LEU A 204 9.14 7.08 15.64
CA LEU A 204 10.17 7.63 14.77
C LEU A 204 10.44 6.74 13.55
N THR A 205 10.47 5.43 13.76
CA THR A 205 10.65 4.46 12.66
C THR A 205 9.50 4.54 11.65
N ILE A 206 8.24 4.57 12.11
CA ILE A 206 7.07 4.72 11.22
C ILE A 206 7.16 6.03 10.44
N LEU A 207 7.53 7.13 11.10
CA LEU A 207 7.68 8.44 10.47
C LEU A 207 8.77 8.43 9.40
N ILE A 208 9.95 7.88 9.70
CA ILE A 208 11.05 7.76 8.73
C ILE A 208 10.63 6.90 7.53
N MET A 209 9.97 5.77 7.75
CA MET A 209 9.50 4.90 6.66
C MET A 209 8.45 5.60 5.79
N SER A 210 7.55 6.38 6.39
CA SER A 210 6.60 7.20 5.64
C SER A 210 7.31 8.24 4.76
N LEU A 211 8.31 8.94 5.30
CA LEU A 211 9.09 9.93 4.56
C LEU A 211 9.94 9.30 3.44
N LEU A 212 10.54 8.13 3.68
CA LEU A 212 11.25 7.38 2.64
C LEU A 212 10.29 6.96 1.50
N GLY A 213 9.06 6.60 1.83
CA GLY A 213 8.00 6.38 0.85
C GLY A 213 7.71 7.62 0.01
N VAL A 214 7.59 8.80 0.64
CA VAL A 214 7.44 10.09 -0.06
C VAL A 214 8.60 10.34 -1.00
N VAL A 215 9.84 10.25 -0.53
CA VAL A 215 11.05 10.48 -1.34
C VAL A 215 11.10 9.53 -2.53
N THR A 216 10.82 8.23 -2.30
CA THR A 216 10.79 7.23 -3.36
C THR A 216 9.77 7.58 -4.45
N LEU A 217 8.56 7.96 -4.06
CA LEU A 217 7.48 8.32 -4.99
C LEU A 217 7.76 9.64 -5.73
N LEU A 218 8.44 10.59 -5.09
CA LEU A 218 8.85 11.84 -5.74
C LEU A 218 9.82 11.60 -6.89
N THR A 219 10.64 10.55 -6.86
CA THR A 219 11.56 10.23 -7.97
C THR A 219 10.83 9.92 -9.27
N MET A 220 9.55 9.53 -9.18
CA MET A 220 8.72 9.22 -10.34
C MET A 220 7.57 10.23 -10.57
N TRP A 221 7.66 11.44 -9.98
CA TRP A 221 6.61 12.46 -10.08
C TRP A 221 6.18 12.76 -11.52
N ASN A 222 7.13 12.81 -12.45
CA ASN A 222 6.90 13.10 -13.87
C ASN A 222 6.67 11.84 -14.73
N ALA A 223 6.56 10.67 -14.13
CA ALA A 223 6.33 9.44 -14.86
C ALA A 223 4.98 9.45 -15.59
N PRO A 224 4.85 8.74 -16.72
CA PRO A 224 3.58 8.57 -17.41
C PRO A 224 2.57 7.80 -16.55
N ALA A 225 1.28 8.00 -16.79
CA ALA A 225 0.21 7.30 -16.07
C ALA A 225 0.18 5.79 -16.39
N ASN A 226 0.61 5.43 -17.59
CA ASN A 226 0.62 4.04 -18.08
C ASN A 226 1.77 3.81 -19.07
N GLY A 227 2.00 2.56 -19.45
CA GLY A 227 3.01 2.13 -20.41
C GLY A 227 2.44 1.62 -21.74
N TYR A 228 1.22 2.07 -22.13
CA TYR A 228 0.55 1.60 -23.35
C TYR A 228 1.08 2.26 -24.61
N ASP A 229 1.65 3.45 -24.50
CA ASP A 229 2.08 4.28 -25.65
C ASP A 229 3.53 4.00 -26.07
N ASP A 230 4.18 2.93 -25.57
CA ASP A 230 5.57 2.55 -25.87
C ASP A 230 5.66 1.29 -26.76
#